data_cdbb42fa436870e8eed3d6296802c9ef
#
_entry.id   cdbb42fa436870e8eed3d6296802c9ef
#
_cell.length_a   1.000
_cell.length_b   1.000
_cell.length_c   1.000
_cell.angle_alpha   90.00
_cell.angle_beta   90.00
_cell.angle_gamma   90.00
#
_symmetry.space_group_name_H-M   'P 1'
#
loop_
_entity.id
_entity.type
_entity.pdbx_description
1 polymer ?
#
loop_
_entity_poly.entity_id
_entity_poly.type
_entity_poly.pdbx_seq_one_letter_code
_entity_poly.pdbx_strand_id
1 'polypeptide(L)'
;MTTRRLPGQYLRPVASPVYGPKYLSVREHLRRRVAALPELTLLPPEPVLCAEYGVSRITLRRAVDGLVADGHLVREQGRGTYVTRPAIRHEYRESFVHRIAGFNSVMTEQGAQVGTTVLTQRIVPVPAPVVPELKLEPAADVVELVRLRSVDGTPNHVAHSFLPAELYPRAAEADFGEGSLYEFLRREYSADLAHARIVVDVGTAAPEEADLLNVVAGSPLLVVRTTVRDSDGRPLVHSFSRLRPDVSQVEFEVSVGGR
;
A
#
# COMPACT_ATOMS: atom_id res chain seq x y z
N MET A 1 29.70 16.87 -22.80
CA MET A 1 29.00 16.89 -21.49
C MET A 1 29.89 16.23 -20.46
N THR A 2 30.42 16.99 -19.54
CA THR A 2 31.49 16.58 -18.60
C THR A 2 30.87 15.95 -17.38
N THR A 3 31.11 14.66 -17.19
CA THR A 3 30.62 13.89 -16.03
C THR A 3 31.41 14.34 -14.79
N ARG A 4 30.76 15.02 -13.87
CA ARG A 4 31.33 15.48 -12.61
C ARG A 4 31.43 14.30 -11.62
N ARG A 5 32.64 13.82 -11.35
CA ARG A 5 32.92 12.90 -10.23
C ARG A 5 32.90 13.70 -8.94
N LEU A 6 32.09 13.27 -7.97
CA LEU A 6 32.06 13.84 -6.63
C LEU A 6 33.21 13.24 -5.79
N PRO A 7 33.93 14.06 -4.95
CA PRO A 7 34.93 13.56 -4.03
C PRO A 7 34.26 12.81 -2.88
N GLY A 8 34.89 11.70 -2.49
CA GLY A 8 34.40 10.77 -1.45
C GLY A 8 34.34 11.39 -0.05
N GLN A 9 33.16 11.77 0.37
CA GLN A 9 32.83 11.88 1.80
C GLN A 9 31.81 10.76 2.10
N TYR A 10 32.34 9.62 2.53
CA TYR A 10 31.55 8.47 2.94
C TYR A 10 31.07 8.70 4.38
N LEU A 11 29.76 8.88 4.56
CA LEU A 11 29.13 8.83 5.87
C LEU A 11 29.26 7.41 6.43
N ARG A 12 29.78 7.28 7.65
CA ARG A 12 29.91 6.00 8.36
C ARG A 12 28.54 5.34 8.52
N PRO A 13 28.45 4.00 8.36
CA PRO A 13 27.19 3.30 8.56
C PRO A 13 26.77 3.36 10.03
N VAL A 14 25.57 3.86 10.29
CA VAL A 14 24.90 3.72 11.59
C VAL A 14 24.32 2.32 11.64
N ALA A 15 24.93 1.45 12.43
CA ALA A 15 24.42 0.12 12.69
C ALA A 15 23.20 0.20 13.61
N SER A 16 22.01 0.01 13.07
CA SER A 16 20.82 -0.33 13.85
C SER A 16 20.49 -1.81 13.61
N PRO A 17 20.12 -2.58 14.63
CA PRO A 17 19.75 -3.99 14.44
C PRO A 17 18.39 -4.05 13.73
N VAL A 18 18.42 -4.36 12.44
CA VAL A 18 17.22 -4.59 11.64
C VAL A 18 16.92 -6.08 11.64
N TYR A 19 15.87 -6.48 12.31
CA TYR A 19 15.28 -7.82 12.20
C TYR A 19 14.56 -7.91 10.85
N GLY A 20 15.14 -8.63 9.90
CA GLY A 20 14.57 -8.88 8.56
C GLY A 20 15.62 -9.40 7.58
N PRO A 21 15.23 -9.90 6.38
CA PRO A 21 16.18 -10.30 5.37
C PRO A 21 17.15 -9.16 5.03
N LYS A 22 18.46 -9.40 5.12
CA LYS A 22 19.52 -8.37 4.96
C LYS A 22 19.36 -7.52 3.68
N TYR A 23 18.79 -8.08 2.61
CA TYR A 23 18.58 -7.34 1.37
C TYR A 23 17.55 -6.20 1.50
N LEU A 24 16.53 -6.33 2.36
CA LEU A 24 15.54 -5.27 2.59
C LEU A 24 16.16 -4.07 3.28
N SER A 25 17.01 -4.32 4.28
CA SER A 25 17.78 -3.28 4.97
C SER A 25 18.71 -2.54 4.00
N VAL A 26 19.43 -3.27 3.15
CA VAL A 26 20.31 -2.68 2.13
C VAL A 26 19.50 -1.88 1.12
N ARG A 27 18.34 -2.41 0.65
CA ARG A 27 17.44 -1.71 -0.28
C ARG A 27 16.97 -0.39 0.30
N GLU A 28 16.55 -0.36 1.57
CA GLU A 28 16.08 0.88 2.21
C GLU A 28 17.20 1.91 2.42
N HIS A 29 18.38 1.48 2.88
CA HIS A 29 19.52 2.39 2.97
C HIS A 29 19.92 2.96 1.61
N LEU A 30 19.94 2.11 0.57
CA LEU A 30 20.24 2.52 -0.79
C LEU A 30 19.15 3.47 -1.34
N ARG A 31 17.87 3.20 -1.04
CA ARG A 31 16.74 4.06 -1.43
C ARG A 31 16.88 5.46 -0.85
N ARG A 32 17.17 5.58 0.45
CA ARG A 32 17.41 6.89 1.10
C ARG A 32 18.59 7.62 0.50
N ARG A 33 19.67 6.89 0.20
CA ARG A 33 20.85 7.46 -0.43
C ARG A 33 20.55 7.98 -1.84
N VAL A 34 19.90 7.20 -2.69
CA VAL A 34 19.57 7.61 -4.06
C VAL A 34 18.55 8.74 -4.10
N ALA A 35 17.63 8.82 -3.13
CA ALA A 35 16.68 9.92 -3.01
C ALA A 35 17.37 11.29 -2.77
N ALA A 36 18.54 11.29 -2.14
CA ALA A 36 19.34 12.49 -1.89
C ALA A 36 20.30 12.87 -3.03
N LEU A 37 20.44 12.01 -4.06
CA LEU A 37 21.36 12.23 -5.18
C LEU A 37 20.61 12.86 -6.38
N PRO A 38 21.28 13.65 -7.22
CA PRO A 38 20.71 14.12 -8.48
C PRO A 38 20.35 12.95 -9.41
N GLU A 39 19.33 13.14 -10.23
CA GLU A 39 19.00 12.21 -11.30
C GLU A 39 20.18 12.02 -12.25
N LEU A 40 20.30 10.84 -12.86
CA LEU A 40 21.43 10.42 -13.71
C LEU A 40 22.79 10.33 -12.98
N THR A 41 22.81 10.36 -11.64
CA THR A 41 24.03 10.07 -10.89
C THR A 41 24.38 8.58 -11.02
N LEU A 42 25.61 8.28 -11.45
CA LEU A 42 26.13 6.91 -11.51
C LEU A 42 26.39 6.38 -10.10
N LEU A 43 25.83 5.22 -9.77
CA LEU A 43 26.14 4.52 -8.52
C LEU A 43 27.55 3.94 -8.53
N PRO A 44 28.20 3.80 -7.35
CA PRO A 44 29.44 3.06 -7.23
C PRO A 44 29.29 1.63 -7.75
N PRO A 45 30.39 1.03 -8.27
CA PRO A 45 30.35 -0.36 -8.73
C PRO A 45 29.91 -1.34 -7.62
N GLU A 46 29.25 -2.45 -8.03
CA GLU A 46 28.75 -3.48 -7.09
C GLU A 46 29.81 -3.93 -6.06
N PRO A 47 31.09 -4.16 -6.41
CA PRO A 47 32.10 -4.56 -5.41
C PRO A 47 32.31 -3.50 -4.30
N VAL A 48 32.24 -2.22 -4.66
CA VAL A 48 32.37 -1.11 -3.70
C VAL A 48 31.15 -1.08 -2.77
N LEU A 49 29.95 -1.20 -3.32
CA LEU A 49 28.71 -1.24 -2.54
C LEU A 49 28.66 -2.49 -1.64
N CYS A 50 29.11 -3.66 -2.12
CA CYS A 50 29.21 -4.85 -1.30
C CYS A 50 30.11 -4.66 -0.08
N ALA A 51 31.28 -4.03 -0.26
CA ALA A 51 32.20 -3.73 0.82
C ALA A 51 31.60 -2.69 1.79
N GLU A 52 30.95 -1.65 1.26
CA GLU A 52 30.34 -0.57 2.04
C GLU A 52 29.19 -1.07 2.94
N TYR A 53 28.32 -1.94 2.40
CA TYR A 53 27.17 -2.48 3.13
C TYR A 53 27.47 -3.79 3.87
N GLY A 54 28.66 -4.38 3.72
CA GLY A 54 29.03 -5.63 4.36
C GLY A 54 28.18 -6.83 3.93
N VAL A 55 27.79 -6.89 2.65
CA VAL A 55 26.89 -7.92 2.11
C VAL A 55 27.45 -8.63 0.88
N SER A 56 26.91 -9.82 0.60
CA SER A 56 27.26 -10.57 -0.60
C SER A 56 26.71 -9.89 -1.88
N ARG A 57 27.32 -10.21 -3.02
CA ARG A 57 26.84 -9.72 -4.32
C ARG A 57 25.38 -10.11 -4.61
N ILE A 58 24.95 -11.30 -4.19
CA ILE A 58 23.57 -11.76 -4.36
C ILE A 58 22.60 -10.87 -3.57
N THR A 59 22.95 -10.58 -2.31
CA THR A 59 22.15 -9.69 -1.44
C THR A 59 22.07 -8.28 -2.00
N LEU A 60 23.19 -7.72 -2.45
CA LEU A 60 23.23 -6.39 -3.06
C LEU A 60 22.42 -6.35 -4.36
N ARG A 61 22.60 -7.33 -5.26
CA ARG A 61 21.85 -7.39 -6.53
C ARG A 61 20.35 -7.42 -6.29
N ARG A 62 19.89 -8.26 -5.36
CA ARG A 62 18.47 -8.31 -5.00
C ARG A 62 17.93 -6.97 -4.51
N ALA A 63 18.72 -6.23 -3.71
CA ALA A 63 18.37 -4.89 -3.26
C ALA A 63 18.31 -3.87 -4.41
N VAL A 64 19.32 -3.90 -5.31
CA VAL A 64 19.38 -3.04 -6.49
C VAL A 64 18.28 -3.37 -7.50
N ASP A 65 18.02 -4.67 -7.76
CA ASP A 65 16.95 -5.10 -8.66
C ASP A 65 15.58 -4.63 -8.17
N GLY A 66 15.36 -4.66 -6.84
CA GLY A 66 14.16 -4.09 -6.23
C GLY A 66 14.03 -2.58 -6.49
N LEU A 67 15.13 -1.81 -6.38
CA LEU A 67 15.11 -0.37 -6.67
C LEU A 67 14.99 -0.04 -8.17
N VAL A 68 15.46 -0.93 -9.04
CA VAL A 68 15.22 -0.82 -10.49
C VAL A 68 13.76 -1.09 -10.81
N ALA A 69 13.16 -2.12 -10.22
CA ALA A 69 11.74 -2.42 -10.36
C ALA A 69 10.84 -1.27 -9.84
N ASP A 70 11.27 -0.60 -8.75
CA ASP A 70 10.58 0.57 -8.19
C ASP A 70 10.85 1.87 -8.99
N GLY A 71 11.69 1.83 -10.03
CA GLY A 71 12.01 3.00 -10.84
C GLY A 71 12.95 4.02 -10.17
N HIS A 72 13.57 3.69 -9.03
CA HIS A 72 14.58 4.55 -8.37
C HIS A 72 15.95 4.46 -9.02
N LEU A 73 16.18 3.38 -9.74
CA LEU A 73 17.43 3.12 -10.47
C LEU A 73 17.12 2.63 -11.87
N VAL A 74 18.02 2.91 -12.81
CA VAL A 74 18.02 2.31 -14.15
C VAL A 74 19.37 1.67 -14.40
N ARG A 75 19.36 0.45 -14.96
CA ARG A 75 20.57 -0.27 -15.31
C ARG A 75 20.81 -0.13 -16.82
N GLU A 76 21.93 0.46 -17.19
CA GLU A 76 22.39 0.53 -18.57
C GLU A 76 23.50 -0.51 -18.81
N GLN A 77 23.26 -1.43 -19.73
CA GLN A 77 24.21 -2.50 -20.01
C GLN A 77 25.58 -1.93 -20.43
N GLY A 78 26.65 -2.37 -19.77
CA GLY A 78 28.01 -1.92 -20.01
C GLY A 78 28.34 -0.51 -19.48
N ARG A 79 27.38 0.24 -19.00
CA ARG A 79 27.56 1.64 -18.53
C ARG A 79 27.37 1.81 -17.03
N GLY A 80 26.58 0.96 -16.38
CA GLY A 80 26.40 0.98 -14.96
C GLY A 80 24.94 1.13 -14.50
N THR A 81 24.76 1.48 -13.23
CA THR A 81 23.45 1.72 -12.63
C THR A 81 23.34 3.19 -12.26
N TYR A 82 22.32 3.86 -12.73
CA TYR A 82 22.10 5.29 -12.55
C TYR A 82 20.90 5.55 -11.67
N VAL A 83 20.97 6.63 -10.89
CA VAL A 83 19.80 7.17 -10.18
C VAL A 83 18.81 7.68 -11.23
N THR A 84 17.59 7.17 -11.13
CA THR A 84 16.45 7.77 -11.81
C THR A 84 15.43 8.16 -10.76
N ARG A 85 14.63 9.14 -11.04
CA ARG A 85 13.47 9.38 -10.20
C ARG A 85 12.38 8.49 -10.77
N PRO A 86 11.74 7.66 -9.94
CA PRO A 86 10.49 7.12 -10.40
C PRO A 86 9.74 8.35 -10.93
N ALA A 87 9.35 8.38 -12.20
CA ALA A 87 8.18 9.13 -12.54
C ALA A 87 7.24 8.74 -11.40
N ILE A 88 6.78 9.71 -10.60
CA ILE A 88 5.78 9.38 -9.58
C ILE A 88 4.70 8.76 -10.44
N ARG A 89 4.76 7.43 -10.57
CA ARG A 89 3.75 6.66 -11.25
C ARG A 89 2.61 6.68 -10.26
N HIS A 90 1.87 7.79 -10.27
CA HIS A 90 0.52 7.82 -9.75
C HIS A 90 -0.32 6.90 -10.65
N GLU A 91 0.22 5.68 -10.88
CA GLU A 91 -0.39 4.72 -11.79
C GLU A 91 -1.72 4.25 -11.22
N TYR A 92 -1.90 4.40 -9.90
CA TYR A 92 -3.09 3.88 -9.25
C TYR A 92 -3.67 4.91 -8.29
N ARG A 93 -4.69 5.62 -8.76
CA ARG A 93 -5.44 6.59 -7.98
C ARG A 93 -6.64 5.90 -7.36
N GLU A 94 -6.69 5.77 -6.05
CA GLU A 94 -7.93 5.49 -5.37
C GLU A 94 -8.76 6.77 -5.41
N SER A 95 -9.66 6.86 -6.40
CA SER A 95 -10.51 8.04 -6.61
C SER A 95 -11.82 7.86 -5.86
N PHE A 96 -12.11 8.77 -4.94
CA PHE A 96 -13.40 8.89 -4.25
C PHE A 96 -14.30 9.91 -4.94
N VAL A 97 -14.09 10.11 -6.25
CA VAL A 97 -14.84 11.06 -7.07
C VAL A 97 -16.18 10.45 -7.46
N HIS A 98 -17.26 11.14 -7.15
CA HIS A 98 -18.64 10.88 -7.60
C HIS A 98 -19.30 9.56 -7.20
N ARG A 99 -18.60 8.53 -6.71
CA ARG A 99 -19.24 7.27 -6.28
C ARG A 99 -18.42 6.51 -5.24
N ILE A 100 -19.11 5.77 -4.39
CA ILE A 100 -18.50 4.76 -3.54
C ILE A 100 -18.21 3.54 -4.43
N ALA A 101 -17.03 3.54 -5.06
CA ALA A 101 -16.54 2.44 -5.87
C ALA A 101 -15.55 1.60 -5.05
N GLY A 102 -15.52 0.30 -5.30
CA GLY A 102 -14.49 -0.56 -4.74
C GLY A 102 -13.16 -0.37 -5.47
N PHE A 103 -12.04 -0.58 -4.76
CA PHE A 103 -10.70 -0.52 -5.33
C PHE A 103 -10.58 -1.29 -6.65
N ASN A 104 -11.18 -2.49 -6.74
CA ASN A 104 -11.16 -3.30 -7.95
C ASN A 104 -11.73 -2.55 -9.16
N SER A 105 -12.93 -1.98 -9.00
CA SER A 105 -13.61 -1.27 -10.09
C SER A 105 -12.80 -0.07 -10.57
N VAL A 106 -12.25 0.71 -9.62
CA VAL A 106 -11.45 1.90 -9.93
C VAL A 106 -10.17 1.54 -10.69
N MET A 107 -9.45 0.51 -10.23
CA MET A 107 -8.20 0.09 -10.87
C MET A 107 -8.43 -0.55 -12.23
N THR A 108 -9.46 -1.38 -12.36
CA THR A 108 -9.83 -2.00 -13.65
C THR A 108 -10.25 -0.96 -14.68
N GLU A 109 -10.96 0.09 -14.29
CA GLU A 109 -11.28 1.23 -15.17
C GLU A 109 -10.03 1.98 -15.65
N GLN A 110 -8.96 1.95 -14.88
CA GLN A 110 -7.66 2.50 -15.25
C GLN A 110 -6.81 1.52 -16.08
N GLY A 111 -7.34 0.32 -16.39
CA GLY A 111 -6.64 -0.69 -17.19
C GLY A 111 -5.63 -1.54 -16.42
N ALA A 112 -5.60 -1.46 -15.09
CA ALA A 112 -4.68 -2.20 -14.25
C ALA A 112 -5.22 -3.60 -13.88
N GLN A 113 -4.33 -4.57 -13.71
CA GLN A 113 -4.66 -5.89 -13.18
C GLN A 113 -4.63 -5.88 -11.66
N VAL A 114 -5.79 -6.11 -11.04
CA VAL A 114 -5.90 -6.19 -9.58
C VAL A 114 -5.79 -7.65 -9.13
N GLY A 115 -4.81 -7.93 -8.28
CA GLY A 115 -4.72 -9.17 -7.53
C GLY A 115 -5.26 -9.01 -6.12
N THR A 116 -5.90 -10.06 -5.59
CA THR A 116 -6.37 -10.10 -4.21
C THR A 116 -6.00 -11.41 -3.57
N THR A 117 -5.42 -11.33 -2.36
CA THR A 117 -5.25 -12.48 -1.48
C THR A 117 -6.07 -12.24 -0.23
N VAL A 118 -7.04 -13.10 0.04
CA VAL A 118 -7.81 -13.07 1.30
C VAL A 118 -6.92 -13.65 2.40
N LEU A 119 -6.58 -12.81 3.37
CA LEU A 119 -5.73 -13.20 4.52
C LEU A 119 -6.56 -13.69 5.69
N THR A 120 -7.73 -13.07 5.90
CA THR A 120 -8.67 -13.42 6.98
C THR A 120 -10.10 -13.17 6.49
N GLN A 121 -10.98 -14.10 6.77
CA GLN A 121 -12.42 -13.98 6.54
C GLN A 121 -13.14 -14.85 7.55
N ARG A 122 -13.79 -14.21 8.51
CA ARG A 122 -14.44 -14.92 9.64
C ARG A 122 -15.43 -14.02 10.38
N ILE A 123 -16.31 -14.62 11.17
CA ILE A 123 -17.15 -13.89 12.13
C ILE A 123 -16.39 -13.79 13.46
N VAL A 124 -16.36 -12.57 14.02
CA VAL A 124 -15.71 -12.27 15.31
C VAL A 124 -16.55 -11.27 16.10
N PRO A 125 -16.43 -11.24 17.44
CA PRO A 125 -16.95 -10.14 18.22
C PRO A 125 -16.38 -8.81 17.74
N VAL A 126 -17.23 -7.77 17.68
CA VAL A 126 -16.81 -6.46 17.17
C VAL A 126 -15.64 -5.90 17.97
N PRO A 127 -14.51 -5.54 17.32
CA PRO A 127 -13.38 -4.91 18.01
C PRO A 127 -13.79 -3.54 18.63
N ALA A 128 -13.32 -3.24 19.82
CA ALA A 128 -13.67 -2.02 20.54
C ALA A 128 -13.55 -0.72 19.71
N PRO A 129 -12.52 -0.50 18.89
CA PRO A 129 -12.42 0.69 18.03
C PRO A 129 -13.47 0.75 16.91
N VAL A 130 -14.07 -0.39 16.53
CA VAL A 130 -15.05 -0.51 15.44
C VAL A 130 -16.49 -0.26 15.94
N VAL A 131 -16.74 -0.52 17.22
CA VAL A 131 -18.05 -0.32 17.87
C VAL A 131 -18.66 1.07 17.54
N PRO A 132 -18.00 2.20 17.80
CA PRO A 132 -18.58 3.52 17.54
C PRO A 132 -18.74 3.81 16.04
N GLU A 133 -17.87 3.26 15.17
CA GLU A 133 -17.91 3.51 13.74
C GLU A 133 -19.09 2.81 13.05
N LEU A 134 -19.41 1.60 13.50
CA LEU A 134 -20.56 0.82 13.02
C LEU A 134 -21.82 1.03 13.87
N LYS A 135 -21.73 1.78 14.99
CA LYS A 135 -22.83 2.00 15.94
C LYS A 135 -23.45 0.69 16.43
N LEU A 136 -22.61 -0.30 16.71
CA LEU A 136 -23.01 -1.61 17.19
C LEU A 136 -22.98 -1.68 18.71
N GLU A 137 -23.70 -2.66 19.26
CA GLU A 137 -23.53 -3.03 20.64
C GLU A 137 -22.17 -3.73 20.85
N PRO A 138 -21.53 -3.57 22.03
CA PRO A 138 -20.19 -4.17 22.25
C PRO A 138 -20.15 -5.71 22.15
N ALA A 139 -21.29 -6.38 22.28
CA ALA A 139 -21.41 -7.83 22.14
C ALA A 139 -21.83 -8.30 20.73
N ALA A 140 -21.99 -7.37 19.78
CA ALA A 140 -22.37 -7.72 18.41
C ALA A 140 -21.23 -8.41 17.67
N ASP A 141 -21.60 -9.26 16.71
CA ASP A 141 -20.64 -9.90 15.81
C ASP A 141 -20.48 -9.13 14.51
N VAL A 142 -19.28 -9.19 13.97
CA VAL A 142 -18.93 -8.65 12.65
C VAL A 142 -18.25 -9.70 11.78
N VAL A 143 -18.43 -9.58 10.49
CA VAL A 143 -17.56 -10.26 9.53
C VAL A 143 -16.28 -9.44 9.40
N GLU A 144 -15.16 -10.03 9.80
CA GLU A 144 -13.82 -9.52 9.62
C GLU A 144 -13.27 -10.03 8.29
N LEU A 145 -12.89 -9.11 7.40
CA LEU A 145 -12.32 -9.42 6.10
C LEU A 145 -11.00 -8.66 5.90
N VAL A 146 -9.89 -9.37 5.89
CA VAL A 146 -8.56 -8.81 5.64
C VAL A 146 -8.04 -9.29 4.29
N ARG A 147 -7.64 -8.35 3.43
CA ARG A 147 -7.17 -8.66 2.08
C ARG A 147 -5.89 -7.92 1.78
N LEU A 148 -4.92 -8.63 1.21
CA LEU A 148 -3.78 -8.02 0.53
C LEU A 148 -4.20 -7.75 -0.92
N ARG A 149 -4.03 -6.51 -1.34
CA ARG A 149 -4.33 -6.06 -2.70
C ARG A 149 -3.02 -5.76 -3.43
N SER A 150 -2.94 -6.23 -4.65
CA SER A 150 -1.82 -5.92 -5.55
C SER A 150 -2.33 -5.32 -6.84
N VAL A 151 -1.48 -4.56 -7.49
CA VAL A 151 -1.74 -3.98 -8.81
C VAL A 151 -0.56 -4.34 -9.69
N ASP A 152 -0.84 -4.94 -10.85
CA ASP A 152 0.17 -5.47 -11.78
C ASP A 152 1.25 -6.31 -11.09
N GLY A 153 0.81 -7.17 -10.16
CA GLY A 153 1.66 -8.05 -9.37
C GLY A 153 2.44 -7.39 -8.23
N THR A 154 2.33 -6.06 -8.06
CA THR A 154 3.00 -5.33 -6.98
C THR A 154 2.06 -5.17 -5.78
N PRO A 155 2.44 -5.57 -4.54
CA PRO A 155 1.67 -5.29 -3.34
C PRO A 155 1.40 -3.79 -3.20
N ASN A 156 0.12 -3.44 -3.07
CA ASN A 156 -0.33 -2.05 -3.00
C ASN A 156 -0.79 -1.67 -1.59
N HIS A 157 -1.75 -2.43 -1.03
CA HIS A 157 -2.25 -2.17 0.32
C HIS A 157 -2.83 -3.41 1.00
N VAL A 158 -2.92 -3.34 2.33
CA VAL A 158 -3.73 -4.25 3.15
C VAL A 158 -5.03 -3.55 3.50
N ALA A 159 -6.15 -4.13 3.10
CA ALA A 159 -7.50 -3.66 3.42
C ALA A 159 -8.11 -4.53 4.53
N HIS A 160 -8.48 -3.92 5.64
CA HIS A 160 -9.18 -4.56 6.76
C HIS A 160 -10.60 -3.99 6.83
N SER A 161 -11.61 -4.83 6.65
CA SER A 161 -13.01 -4.43 6.59
C SER A 161 -13.84 -5.18 7.62
N PHE A 162 -14.79 -4.46 8.22
CA PHE A 162 -15.74 -4.98 9.18
C PHE A 162 -17.18 -4.69 8.72
N LEU A 163 -18.01 -5.73 8.74
CA LEU A 163 -19.41 -5.65 8.37
C LEU A 163 -20.26 -6.23 9.49
N PRO A 164 -21.39 -5.62 9.88
CA PRO A 164 -22.31 -6.25 10.84
C PRO A 164 -22.74 -7.64 10.35
N ALA A 165 -22.44 -8.69 11.13
CA ALA A 165 -22.69 -10.07 10.71
C ALA A 165 -24.20 -10.36 10.59
N GLU A 166 -25.02 -9.70 11.40
CA GLU A 166 -26.48 -9.79 11.33
C GLU A 166 -27.03 -9.29 9.97
N LEU A 167 -26.43 -8.22 9.42
CA LEU A 167 -26.85 -7.66 8.13
C LEU A 167 -26.29 -8.44 6.94
N TYR A 168 -25.09 -8.97 7.07
CA TYR A 168 -24.35 -9.55 5.96
C TYR A 168 -23.77 -10.93 6.27
N PRO A 169 -24.58 -11.90 6.74
CA PRO A 169 -24.09 -13.21 7.19
C PRO A 169 -23.35 -13.96 6.07
N ARG A 170 -23.80 -13.86 4.81
CA ARG A 170 -23.16 -14.53 3.67
C ARG A 170 -21.78 -13.97 3.33
N ALA A 171 -21.41 -12.78 3.85
CA ALA A 171 -20.09 -12.21 3.63
C ALA A 171 -18.97 -13.00 4.31
N ALA A 172 -19.29 -13.87 5.29
CA ALA A 172 -18.30 -14.74 5.92
C ALA A 172 -17.84 -15.91 5.01
N GLU A 173 -18.64 -16.27 4.02
CA GLU A 173 -18.40 -17.43 3.12
C GLU A 173 -18.23 -17.03 1.65
N ALA A 174 -18.45 -15.76 1.31
CA ALA A 174 -18.35 -15.28 -0.06
C ALA A 174 -16.91 -15.28 -0.56
N ASP A 175 -16.72 -15.52 -1.85
CA ASP A 175 -15.40 -15.40 -2.48
C ASP A 175 -15.05 -13.93 -2.75
N PHE A 176 -14.05 -13.42 -2.06
CA PHE A 176 -13.48 -12.08 -2.25
C PHE A 176 -12.11 -12.10 -2.91
N GLY A 177 -11.67 -13.23 -3.46
CA GLY A 177 -10.41 -13.34 -4.21
C GLY A 177 -10.41 -12.52 -5.50
N GLU A 178 -11.54 -12.47 -6.20
CA GLU A 178 -11.66 -11.73 -7.48
C GLU A 178 -12.65 -10.56 -7.44
N GLY A 179 -13.50 -10.47 -6.42
CA GLY A 179 -14.63 -9.57 -6.37
C GLY A 179 -14.41 -8.28 -5.57
N SER A 180 -15.26 -7.29 -5.86
CA SER A 180 -15.42 -6.08 -5.07
C SER A 180 -16.37 -6.33 -3.91
N LEU A 181 -15.96 -5.96 -2.67
CA LEU A 181 -16.84 -6.02 -1.50
C LEU A 181 -18.14 -5.21 -1.72
N TYR A 182 -18.02 -4.01 -2.28
CA TYR A 182 -19.19 -3.14 -2.48
C TYR A 182 -20.13 -3.66 -3.58
N GLU A 183 -19.59 -4.28 -4.63
CA GLU A 183 -20.42 -4.95 -5.65
C GLU A 183 -21.13 -6.16 -5.07
N PHE A 184 -20.45 -6.97 -4.24
CA PHE A 184 -21.08 -8.06 -3.52
C PHE A 184 -22.25 -7.56 -2.67
N LEU A 185 -22.08 -6.50 -1.88
CA LEU A 185 -23.12 -5.94 -1.04
C LEU A 185 -24.32 -5.43 -1.86
N ARG A 186 -24.08 -4.75 -2.98
CA ARG A 186 -25.14 -4.31 -3.88
C ARG A 186 -25.87 -5.47 -4.52
N ARG A 187 -25.16 -6.47 -5.01
CA ARG A 187 -25.73 -7.60 -5.71
C ARG A 187 -26.52 -8.54 -4.77
N GLU A 188 -25.93 -8.91 -3.64
CA GLU A 188 -26.48 -9.94 -2.76
C GLU A 188 -27.47 -9.40 -1.74
N TYR A 189 -27.40 -8.14 -1.39
CA TYR A 189 -28.21 -7.52 -0.35
C TYR A 189 -28.94 -6.26 -0.81
N SER A 190 -28.80 -5.85 -2.08
CA SER A 190 -29.31 -4.57 -2.58
C SER A 190 -28.93 -3.39 -1.68
N ALA A 191 -27.71 -3.45 -1.12
CA ALA A 191 -27.24 -2.46 -0.16
C ALA A 191 -27.15 -1.07 -0.79
N ASP A 192 -27.79 -0.11 -0.17
CA ASP A 192 -27.72 1.31 -0.54
C ASP A 192 -26.45 1.94 0.03
N LEU A 193 -25.40 1.98 -0.77
CA LEU A 193 -24.13 2.60 -0.38
C LEU A 193 -24.16 4.09 -0.78
N ALA A 194 -24.78 4.94 0.05
CA ALA A 194 -25.09 6.33 -0.28
C ALA A 194 -24.00 7.32 0.13
N HIS A 195 -23.41 7.13 1.31
CA HIS A 195 -22.46 8.08 1.90
C HIS A 195 -21.19 7.38 2.38
N ALA A 196 -20.04 8.03 2.19
CA ALA A 196 -18.78 7.59 2.78
C ALA A 196 -18.12 8.72 3.57
N ARG A 197 -17.74 8.43 4.82
CA ARG A 197 -16.82 9.28 5.59
C ARG A 197 -15.43 8.69 5.45
N ILE A 198 -14.50 9.51 4.96
CA ILE A 198 -13.12 9.11 4.73
C ILE A 198 -12.21 9.97 5.59
N VAL A 199 -11.26 9.33 6.26
CA VAL A 199 -10.22 9.98 7.04
C VAL A 199 -8.89 9.42 6.58
N VAL A 200 -7.97 10.31 6.25
CA VAL A 200 -6.61 9.94 5.79
C VAL A 200 -5.60 10.38 6.84
N ASP A 201 -4.80 9.42 7.28
CA ASP A 201 -3.72 9.61 8.24
C ASP A 201 -2.41 9.06 7.66
N VAL A 202 -1.33 9.25 8.40
CA VAL A 202 -0.03 8.62 8.14
C VAL A 202 0.30 7.72 9.32
N GLY A 203 0.72 6.50 9.01
CA GLY A 203 1.21 5.52 9.98
C GLY A 203 2.54 4.93 9.54
N THR A 204 3.02 3.94 10.28
CA THR A 204 4.23 3.19 9.94
C THR A 204 3.93 1.71 9.84
N ALA A 205 4.58 1.01 8.92
CA ALA A 205 4.41 -0.43 8.72
C ALA A 205 4.88 -1.21 9.94
N ALA A 206 3.99 -2.01 10.55
CA ALA A 206 4.37 -3.04 11.50
C ALA A 206 5.18 -4.16 10.79
N PRO A 207 5.97 -4.98 11.50
CA PRO A 207 6.77 -6.03 10.87
C PRO A 207 5.97 -6.94 9.94
N GLU A 208 4.81 -7.41 10.38
CA GLU A 208 3.94 -8.32 9.61
C GLU A 208 3.36 -7.63 8.36
N GLU A 209 3.00 -6.35 8.47
CA GLU A 209 2.53 -5.56 7.33
C GLU A 209 3.65 -5.26 6.34
N ALA A 210 4.85 -5.02 6.84
CA ALA A 210 6.03 -4.76 6.04
C ALA A 210 6.38 -5.96 5.14
N ASP A 211 6.27 -7.17 5.68
CA ASP A 211 6.47 -8.41 4.93
C ASP A 211 5.40 -8.57 3.83
N LEU A 212 4.12 -8.35 4.16
CA LEU A 212 3.01 -8.43 3.20
C LEU A 212 3.14 -7.39 2.08
N LEU A 213 3.52 -6.17 2.42
CA LEU A 213 3.62 -5.05 1.48
C LEU A 213 4.98 -4.98 0.78
N ASN A 214 5.91 -5.87 1.11
CA ASN A 214 7.29 -5.87 0.60
C ASN A 214 7.98 -4.51 0.80
N VAL A 215 7.86 -3.96 2.02
CA VAL A 215 8.53 -2.73 2.47
C VAL A 215 9.37 -3.03 3.72
N VAL A 216 10.10 -2.04 4.22
CA VAL A 216 10.84 -2.18 5.48
C VAL A 216 9.92 -1.84 6.66
N ALA A 217 10.00 -2.60 7.75
CA ALA A 217 9.30 -2.27 8.99
C ALA A 217 9.60 -0.83 9.42
N GLY A 218 8.57 -0.08 9.81
CA GLY A 218 8.67 1.35 10.11
C GLY A 218 8.59 2.28 8.89
N SER A 219 8.49 1.74 7.65
CA SER A 219 8.21 2.57 6.47
C SER A 219 6.89 3.32 6.62
N PRO A 220 6.80 4.57 6.14
CA PRO A 220 5.53 5.31 6.18
C PRO A 220 4.48 4.64 5.29
N LEU A 221 3.25 4.61 5.78
CA LEU A 221 2.06 4.16 5.04
C LEU A 221 0.98 5.24 5.10
N LEU A 222 0.20 5.39 4.04
CA LEU A 222 -1.07 6.09 4.10
C LEU A 222 -2.09 5.18 4.79
N VAL A 223 -2.83 5.73 5.73
CA VAL A 223 -3.91 5.03 6.44
C VAL A 223 -5.22 5.67 6.07
N VAL A 224 -6.03 4.96 5.30
CA VAL A 224 -7.35 5.44 4.86
C VAL A 224 -8.42 4.69 5.64
N ARG A 225 -9.17 5.42 6.48
CA ARG A 225 -10.32 4.89 7.21
C ARG A 225 -11.59 5.32 6.51
N THR A 226 -12.45 4.37 6.20
CA THR A 226 -13.70 4.62 5.48
C THR A 226 -14.87 4.01 6.23
N THR A 227 -15.89 4.81 6.54
CA THR A 227 -17.18 4.31 7.04
C THR A 227 -18.25 4.61 6.00
N VAL A 228 -18.79 3.55 5.41
CA VAL A 228 -19.87 3.62 4.41
C VAL A 228 -21.22 3.52 5.11
N ARG A 229 -22.16 4.35 4.69
CA ARG A 229 -23.52 4.46 5.24
C ARG A 229 -24.55 4.43 4.12
N ASP A 230 -25.76 3.98 4.47
CA ASP A 230 -26.92 4.13 3.59
C ASP A 230 -27.49 5.55 3.59
N SER A 231 -28.56 5.78 2.83
CA SER A 231 -29.27 7.06 2.74
C SER A 231 -29.89 7.50 4.08
N ASP A 232 -30.21 6.55 4.97
CA ASP A 232 -30.73 6.82 6.31
C ASP A 232 -29.60 7.11 7.33
N GLY A 233 -28.36 7.03 6.91
CA GLY A 233 -27.16 7.28 7.73
C GLY A 233 -26.77 6.10 8.61
N ARG A 234 -27.31 4.89 8.37
CA ARG A 234 -26.92 3.67 9.06
C ARG A 234 -25.57 3.20 8.55
N PRO A 235 -24.59 2.91 9.43
CA PRO A 235 -23.32 2.37 9.01
C PRO A 235 -23.47 0.94 8.48
N LEU A 236 -22.87 0.67 7.34
CA LEU A 236 -22.90 -0.63 6.67
C LEU A 236 -21.56 -1.33 6.67
N VAL A 237 -20.49 -0.57 6.45
CA VAL A 237 -19.12 -1.09 6.42
C VAL A 237 -18.18 -0.07 7.09
N HIS A 238 -17.29 -0.56 7.93
CA HIS A 238 -16.12 0.19 8.36
C HIS A 238 -14.86 -0.51 7.88
N SER A 239 -13.94 0.23 7.30
CA SER A 239 -12.66 -0.33 6.83
C SER A 239 -11.52 0.64 7.08
N PHE A 240 -10.34 0.08 7.22
CA PHE A 240 -9.09 0.81 7.16
C PHE A 240 -8.13 0.10 6.19
N SER A 241 -7.57 0.89 5.30
CA SER A 241 -6.58 0.44 4.33
C SER A 241 -5.24 1.06 4.67
N ARG A 242 -4.19 0.27 4.59
CA ARG A 242 -2.81 0.70 4.83
C ARG A 242 -2.03 0.58 3.53
N LEU A 243 -1.83 1.73 2.87
CA LEU A 243 -1.35 1.82 1.50
C LEU A 243 0.12 2.22 1.47
N ARG A 244 0.84 1.67 0.52
CA ARG A 244 2.19 2.08 0.18
C ARG A 244 2.13 3.42 -0.57
N PRO A 245 2.73 4.52 -0.04
CA PRO A 245 2.65 5.84 -0.66
C PRO A 245 3.52 5.99 -1.91
N ASP A 246 4.42 5.04 -2.16
CA ASP A 246 5.28 5.01 -3.35
C ASP A 246 4.57 4.46 -4.61
N VAL A 247 3.44 3.76 -4.42
CA VAL A 247 2.64 3.17 -5.50
C VAL A 247 1.15 3.49 -5.40
N SER A 248 0.74 4.33 -4.44
CA SER A 248 -0.67 4.66 -4.21
C SER A 248 -0.87 6.15 -4.05
N GLN A 249 -1.97 6.66 -4.59
CA GLN A 249 -2.44 8.03 -4.39
C GLN A 249 -3.91 8.01 -4.00
N VAL A 250 -4.30 8.92 -3.12
CA VAL A 250 -5.70 9.17 -2.75
C VAL A 250 -6.12 10.51 -3.34
N GLU A 251 -7.16 10.52 -4.15
CA GLU A 251 -7.67 11.72 -4.83
C GLU A 251 -9.10 12.01 -4.39
N PHE A 252 -9.36 13.27 -4.07
CA PHE A 252 -10.70 13.77 -3.78
C PHE A 252 -11.02 14.90 -4.75
N GLU A 253 -12.18 14.84 -5.38
CA GLU A 253 -12.74 15.98 -6.11
C GLU A 253 -13.88 16.59 -5.29
N VAL A 254 -13.77 17.85 -4.98
CA VAL A 254 -14.78 18.58 -4.21
C VAL A 254 -15.46 19.60 -5.12
N SER A 255 -16.74 19.37 -5.40
CA SER A 255 -17.55 20.38 -6.09
C SER A 255 -18.03 21.40 -5.07
N VAL A 256 -17.73 22.66 -5.29
CA VAL A 256 -18.35 23.76 -4.54
C VAL A 256 -19.78 23.88 -5.04
N GLY A 257 -20.75 23.44 -4.22
CA GLY A 257 -22.18 23.56 -4.54
C GLY A 257 -22.52 25.02 -4.84
N GLY A 258 -23.03 25.27 -6.04
CA GLY A 258 -23.69 26.52 -6.33
C GLY A 258 -24.90 26.67 -5.42
N ARG A 259 -25.09 27.86 -4.86
CA ARG A 259 -26.30 28.27 -4.13
C ARG A 259 -27.52 28.19 -5.02
#